data_44ae5f9df9ca6ee19957df1732f16d87
#
_entry.id   44ae5f9df9ca6ee19957df1732f16d87
#
_cell.length_a   1.000
_cell.length_b   1.000
_cell.length_c   1.000
_cell.angle_alpha   90.00
_cell.angle_beta   90.00
_cell.angle_gamma   90.00
#
_symmetry.space_group_name_H-M   'P 1'
#
loop_
_entity.id
_entity.type
_entity.pdbx_description
1 polymer ?
#
loop_
_entity_poly.entity_id
_entity_poly.type
_entity_poly.pdbx_seq_one_letter_code
_entity_poly.pdbx_strand_id
1 'polypeptide(L)'
;MQTIDVKKLANQQANGVLDLVDVRMQTEYREVHASGAKNFPLDSLDPKAIAGSRNGRSDEPIYLICKSGNRSGQAYKKFTDAGIENVVNVDGGTTAWVAAGLPVVRGKKAFPLMQQVQITAGFLVVLGVALAYFVHPYFVGLSAFVGAGLMFAGWTGMCPMASFIAKMPWNRCGDGTSCSA
;
A
#
# COMPACT_ATOMS: atom_id res chain seq x y z
N MET A 1 23.21 -8.35 -9.39
CA MET A 1 22.33 -7.29 -8.86
C MET A 1 23.17 -6.27 -8.12
N GLN A 2 23.20 -5.05 -8.58
CA GLN A 2 23.89 -3.96 -7.91
C GLN A 2 23.04 -3.45 -6.74
N THR A 3 23.66 -3.22 -5.58
CA THR A 3 22.98 -2.76 -4.36
C THR A 3 23.68 -1.53 -3.77
N ILE A 4 22.90 -0.69 -3.09
CA ILE A 4 23.40 0.49 -2.38
C ILE A 4 22.82 0.57 -0.98
N ASP A 5 23.62 1.00 -0.02
CA ASP A 5 23.17 1.30 1.34
C ASP A 5 22.35 2.58 1.40
N VAL A 6 21.33 2.62 2.29
CA VAL A 6 20.40 3.75 2.44
C VAL A 6 21.11 5.07 2.77
N LYS A 7 22.16 5.05 3.59
CA LYS A 7 22.91 6.27 3.98
C LYS A 7 23.71 6.83 2.81
N LYS A 8 24.34 5.93 2.00
CA LYS A 8 25.07 6.33 0.79
C LYS A 8 24.12 6.96 -0.22
N LEU A 9 22.94 6.36 -0.41
CA LEU A 9 21.92 6.89 -1.33
C LEU A 9 21.41 8.26 -0.86
N ALA A 10 21.14 8.42 0.45
CA ALA A 10 20.68 9.70 1.00
C ALA A 10 21.72 10.81 0.82
N ASN A 11 23.02 10.50 0.97
CA ASN A 11 24.09 11.47 0.70
C ASN A 11 24.15 11.86 -0.78
N GLN A 12 23.95 10.91 -1.70
CA GLN A 12 23.87 11.21 -3.13
C GLN A 12 22.64 12.08 -3.44
N GLN A 13 21.51 11.80 -2.81
CA GLN A 13 20.28 12.58 -2.98
C GLN A 13 20.43 14.03 -2.48
N ALA A 14 21.23 14.26 -1.44
CA ALA A 14 21.54 15.61 -0.96
C ALA A 14 22.35 16.42 -1.98
N ASN A 15 23.13 15.76 -2.83
CA ASN A 15 24.00 16.39 -3.83
C ASN A 15 23.35 16.51 -5.23
N GLY A 16 22.18 15.92 -5.45
CA GLY A 16 21.50 15.96 -6.74
C GLY A 16 20.15 15.25 -6.76
N VAL A 17 19.42 15.43 -7.85
CA VAL A 17 18.12 14.78 -8.07
C VAL A 17 18.35 13.33 -8.50
N LEU A 18 17.83 12.37 -7.74
CA LEU A 18 17.91 10.95 -8.07
C LEU A 18 16.54 10.41 -8.49
N ASP A 19 16.56 9.42 -9.39
CA ASP A 19 15.36 8.68 -9.75
C ASP A 19 15.15 7.50 -8.78
N LEU A 20 14.48 7.78 -7.66
CA LEU A 20 14.13 6.79 -6.64
C LEU A 20 12.70 6.27 -6.88
N VAL A 21 12.58 4.99 -7.18
CA VAL A 21 11.33 4.29 -7.52
C VAL A 21 10.93 3.37 -6.36
N ASP A 22 9.82 3.66 -5.72
CA ASP A 22 9.23 2.80 -4.68
C ASP A 22 8.25 1.82 -5.32
N VAL A 23 8.58 0.53 -5.26
CA VAL A 23 7.80 -0.55 -5.89
C VAL A 23 6.78 -1.20 -4.95
N ARG A 24 6.48 -0.57 -3.82
CA ARG A 24 5.46 -1.03 -2.88
C ARG A 24 4.06 -0.65 -3.35
N MET A 25 3.07 -1.26 -2.72
CA MET A 25 1.67 -0.87 -2.92
C MET A 25 1.46 0.61 -2.56
N GLN A 26 0.51 1.25 -3.24
CA GLN A 26 0.20 2.66 -3.02
C GLN A 26 -0.22 2.98 -1.58
N THR A 27 -0.87 2.04 -0.89
CA THR A 27 -1.25 2.16 0.53
C THR A 27 -0.03 2.23 1.44
N GLU A 28 0.99 1.37 1.22
CA GLU A 28 2.25 1.39 1.96
C GLU A 28 3.05 2.66 1.69
N TYR A 29 3.09 3.09 0.43
CA TYR A 29 3.75 4.32 0.01
C TYR A 29 3.12 5.56 0.66
N ARG A 30 1.79 5.65 0.69
CA ARG A 30 1.06 6.75 1.34
C ARG A 30 1.27 6.80 2.85
N GLU A 31 1.45 5.67 3.52
CA GLU A 31 1.70 5.62 4.96
C GLU A 31 3.07 6.24 5.31
N VAL A 32 4.12 5.82 4.61
CA VAL A 32 5.47 6.35 4.77
C VAL A 32 6.32 6.00 3.54
N HIS A 33 7.03 6.97 2.98
CA HIS A 33 7.99 6.74 1.89
C HIS A 33 9.20 7.64 2.03
N ALA A 34 10.31 7.26 1.39
CA ALA A 34 11.52 8.07 1.32
C ALA A 34 11.23 9.37 0.56
N SER A 35 11.71 10.50 1.07
CA SER A 35 11.51 11.78 0.40
C SER A 35 12.07 11.74 -1.03
N GLY A 36 11.30 12.25 -1.99
CA GLY A 36 11.67 12.25 -3.42
C GLY A 36 11.42 10.92 -4.16
N ALA A 37 10.96 9.86 -3.48
CA ALA A 37 10.59 8.62 -4.16
C ALA A 37 9.29 8.78 -4.96
N LYS A 38 9.22 8.12 -6.12
CA LYS A 38 8.00 8.00 -6.95
C LYS A 38 7.46 6.58 -6.83
N ASN A 39 6.14 6.44 -6.68
CA ASN A 39 5.54 5.11 -6.52
C ASN A 39 5.13 4.48 -7.85
N PHE A 40 5.65 3.29 -8.10
CA PHE A 40 5.28 2.42 -9.22
C PHE A 40 5.15 0.99 -8.69
N PRO A 41 3.95 0.54 -8.32
CA PRO A 41 3.74 -0.77 -7.74
C PRO A 41 4.27 -1.90 -8.62
N LEU A 42 4.90 -2.92 -7.99
CA LEU A 42 5.55 -4.03 -8.69
C LEU A 42 4.62 -4.76 -9.68
N ASP A 43 3.32 -4.86 -9.35
CA ASP A 43 2.33 -5.59 -10.16
C ASP A 43 2.02 -4.86 -11.48
N SER A 44 2.05 -3.53 -11.47
CA SER A 44 1.82 -2.67 -12.65
C SER A 44 3.09 -2.01 -13.18
N LEU A 45 4.27 -2.51 -12.77
CA LEU A 45 5.55 -1.92 -13.12
C LEU A 45 5.87 -2.10 -14.61
N ASP A 46 6.00 -0.99 -15.32
CA ASP A 46 6.49 -0.93 -16.70
C ASP A 46 7.87 -0.26 -16.75
N PRO A 47 8.97 -1.06 -16.84
CA PRO A 47 10.33 -0.53 -16.89
C PRO A 47 10.59 0.42 -18.06
N LYS A 48 10.00 0.15 -19.24
CA LYS A 48 10.23 0.97 -20.45
C LYS A 48 9.56 2.32 -20.34
N ALA A 49 8.33 2.38 -19.80
CA ALA A 49 7.63 3.63 -19.56
C ALA A 49 8.38 4.51 -18.55
N ILE A 50 8.92 3.90 -17.48
CA ILE A 50 9.70 4.62 -16.47
C ILE A 50 10.99 5.17 -17.07
N ALA A 51 11.74 4.36 -17.81
CA ALA A 51 12.98 4.79 -18.46
C ALA A 51 12.72 5.92 -19.49
N GLY A 52 11.65 5.80 -20.28
CA GLY A 52 11.27 6.81 -21.28
C GLY A 52 10.82 8.14 -20.70
N SER A 53 10.30 8.15 -19.45
CA SER A 53 9.84 9.38 -18.78
C SER A 53 10.97 10.22 -18.15
N ARG A 54 12.23 9.79 -18.25
CA ARG A 54 13.37 10.38 -17.51
C ARG A 54 13.99 11.62 -18.14
N ASN A 55 13.43 12.15 -19.24
CA ASN A 55 13.81 13.43 -19.86
C ASN A 55 15.32 13.71 -19.87
N GLY A 56 16.11 12.90 -20.61
CA GLY A 56 17.55 13.12 -20.81
C GLY A 56 18.48 12.60 -19.71
N ARG A 57 17.96 11.91 -18.66
CA ARG A 57 18.76 11.27 -17.59
C ARG A 57 18.95 9.76 -17.81
N SER A 58 19.02 9.33 -19.05
CA SER A 58 19.20 7.90 -19.40
C SER A 58 20.46 7.28 -18.80
N ASP A 59 21.52 8.08 -18.63
CA ASP A 59 22.81 7.63 -18.13
C ASP A 59 22.90 7.56 -16.59
N GLU A 60 21.93 8.14 -15.89
CA GLU A 60 21.86 8.07 -14.44
C GLU A 60 21.19 6.76 -13.96
N PRO A 61 21.62 6.18 -12.82
CA PRO A 61 21.00 4.97 -12.29
C PRO A 61 19.57 5.20 -11.79
N ILE A 62 18.72 4.18 -11.95
CA ILE A 62 17.41 4.10 -11.31
C ILE A 62 17.56 3.35 -10.00
N TYR A 63 17.17 3.96 -8.90
CA TYR A 63 17.21 3.34 -7.58
C TYR A 63 15.86 2.73 -7.25
N LEU A 64 15.83 1.43 -6.95
CA LEU A 64 14.61 0.70 -6.61
C LEU A 64 14.55 0.46 -5.12
N ILE A 65 13.48 0.93 -4.47
CA ILE A 65 13.25 0.74 -3.06
C ILE A 65 11.93 0.00 -2.82
N CYS A 66 11.92 -0.92 -1.85
CA CYS A 66 10.69 -1.52 -1.33
C CYS A 66 10.72 -1.52 0.20
N LYS A 67 9.98 -2.40 0.87
CA LYS A 67 9.98 -2.47 2.33
C LYS A 67 11.32 -2.96 2.90
N SER A 68 11.88 -4.05 2.33
CA SER A 68 13.05 -4.76 2.87
C SER A 68 14.09 -5.21 1.83
N GLY A 69 13.92 -4.84 0.56
CA GLY A 69 14.82 -5.24 -0.54
C GLY A 69 14.30 -6.38 -1.44
N ASN A 70 13.34 -7.19 -1.01
CA ASN A 70 12.87 -8.36 -1.77
C ASN A 70 12.08 -8.00 -3.04
N ARG A 71 11.05 -7.14 -2.92
CA ARG A 71 10.24 -6.71 -4.08
C ARG A 71 11.05 -5.84 -5.05
N SER A 72 11.96 -5.01 -4.55
CA SER A 72 12.89 -4.24 -5.38
C SER A 72 13.90 -5.12 -6.11
N GLY A 73 14.28 -6.27 -5.53
CA GLY A 73 15.05 -7.30 -6.24
C GLY A 73 14.28 -7.95 -7.39
N GLN A 74 12.96 -8.18 -7.23
CA GLN A 74 12.11 -8.65 -8.33
C GLN A 74 11.93 -7.57 -9.42
N ALA A 75 11.75 -6.31 -9.00
CA ALA A 75 11.71 -5.18 -9.93
C ALA A 75 13.02 -5.04 -10.71
N TYR A 76 14.17 -5.20 -10.04
CA TYR A 76 15.49 -5.20 -10.69
C TYR A 76 15.55 -6.18 -11.86
N LYS A 77 15.06 -7.42 -11.66
CA LYS A 77 14.99 -8.41 -12.75
C LYS A 77 14.10 -7.94 -13.89
N LYS A 78 12.92 -7.37 -13.61
CA LYS A 78 12.04 -6.83 -14.66
C LYS A 78 12.72 -5.73 -15.48
N PHE A 79 13.53 -4.88 -14.86
CA PHE A 79 14.30 -3.84 -15.56
C PHE A 79 15.39 -4.44 -16.43
N THR A 80 16.18 -5.38 -15.90
CA THR A 80 17.23 -6.05 -16.67
C THR A 80 16.69 -6.88 -17.83
N ASP A 81 15.57 -7.57 -17.64
CA ASP A 81 14.87 -8.33 -18.69
C ASP A 81 14.32 -7.40 -19.79
N ALA A 82 14.03 -6.15 -19.46
CA ALA A 82 13.63 -5.11 -20.42
C ALA A 82 14.82 -4.41 -21.13
N GLY A 83 16.07 -4.81 -20.83
CA GLY A 83 17.29 -4.25 -21.39
C GLY A 83 17.80 -2.97 -20.71
N ILE A 84 17.30 -2.66 -19.49
CA ILE A 84 17.70 -1.49 -18.68
C ILE A 84 18.66 -1.96 -17.60
N GLU A 85 19.96 -1.78 -17.80
CA GLU A 85 21.00 -2.32 -16.93
C GLU A 85 21.41 -1.36 -15.80
N ASN A 86 21.22 -0.03 -16.01
CA ASN A 86 21.60 0.99 -15.03
C ASN A 86 20.58 1.13 -13.92
N VAL A 87 20.45 0.06 -13.12
CA VAL A 87 19.48 -0.06 -12.03
C VAL A 87 20.18 -0.52 -10.77
N VAL A 88 19.80 0.03 -9.63
CA VAL A 88 20.40 -0.26 -8.33
C VAL A 88 19.32 -0.57 -7.29
N ASN A 89 19.47 -1.68 -6.58
CA ASN A 89 18.57 -2.04 -5.49
C ASN A 89 19.00 -1.36 -4.18
N VAL A 90 18.05 -0.73 -3.46
CA VAL A 90 18.31 -0.14 -2.15
C VAL A 90 18.20 -1.23 -1.08
N ASP A 91 19.34 -1.53 -0.44
CA ASP A 91 19.40 -2.56 0.59
C ASP A 91 18.64 -2.15 1.85
N GLY A 92 17.97 -3.14 2.49
CA GLY A 92 17.12 -2.90 3.67
C GLY A 92 15.86 -2.05 3.42
N GLY A 93 15.74 -1.44 2.25
CA GLY A 93 14.54 -0.72 1.78
C GLY A 93 14.09 0.41 2.70
N THR A 94 12.78 0.71 2.68
CA THR A 94 12.17 1.77 3.51
C THR A 94 12.31 1.50 5.01
N THR A 95 12.39 0.24 5.42
CA THR A 95 12.60 -0.10 6.85
C THR A 95 13.96 0.40 7.33
N ALA A 96 15.03 0.13 6.58
CA ALA A 96 16.37 0.64 6.91
C ALA A 96 16.45 2.17 6.76
N TRP A 97 15.77 2.74 5.76
CA TRP A 97 15.68 4.19 5.56
C TRP A 97 15.10 4.91 6.78
N VAL A 98 13.96 4.41 7.30
CA VAL A 98 13.32 4.96 8.50
C VAL A 98 14.17 4.74 9.75
N ALA A 99 14.76 3.56 9.91
CA ALA A 99 15.64 3.22 11.05
C ALA A 99 16.89 4.10 11.09
N ALA A 100 17.41 4.51 9.93
CA ALA A 100 18.54 5.43 9.81
C ALA A 100 18.18 6.90 10.09
N GLY A 101 16.90 7.21 10.36
CA GLY A 101 16.44 8.58 10.62
C GLY A 101 16.47 9.49 9.39
N LEU A 102 16.49 8.92 8.18
CA LEU A 102 16.56 9.67 6.92
C LEU A 102 15.22 10.34 6.58
N PRO A 103 15.21 11.39 5.75
CA PRO A 103 14.00 12.14 5.42
C PRO A 103 12.91 11.26 4.82
N VAL A 104 11.72 11.29 5.43
CA VAL A 104 10.54 10.56 4.99
C VAL A 104 9.33 11.47 4.89
N VAL A 105 8.46 11.19 3.94
CA VAL A 105 7.12 11.75 3.87
C VAL A 105 6.17 10.76 4.54
N ARG A 106 5.41 11.24 5.54
CA ARG A 106 4.39 10.45 6.24
C ARG A 106 3.02 10.98 5.90
N GLY A 107 2.19 10.11 5.35
CA GLY A 107 0.77 10.40 5.12
C GLY A 107 -0.11 9.89 6.24
N LYS A 108 -1.41 10.08 6.08
CA LYS A 108 -2.39 9.48 7.00
C LYS A 108 -2.42 7.97 6.76
N LYS A 109 -2.27 7.19 7.82
CA LYS A 109 -2.45 5.74 7.78
C LYS A 109 -3.88 5.46 7.33
N ALA A 110 -4.05 4.81 6.19
CA ALA A 110 -5.37 4.37 5.75
C ALA A 110 -5.89 3.35 6.79
N PHE A 111 -7.11 3.60 7.29
CA PHE A 111 -7.74 2.67 8.22
C PHE A 111 -8.09 1.39 7.46
N PRO A 112 -7.52 0.23 7.79
CA PRO A 112 -7.71 -0.99 6.99
C PRO A 112 -9.20 -1.31 6.84
N LEU A 113 -9.65 -1.59 5.63
CA LEU A 113 -11.06 -1.87 5.33
C LEU A 113 -11.62 -2.99 6.21
N MET A 114 -10.81 -4.02 6.45
CA MET A 114 -11.20 -5.15 7.30
C MET A 114 -11.49 -4.73 8.75
N GLN A 115 -10.71 -3.80 9.30
CA GLN A 115 -10.97 -3.27 10.65
C GLN A 115 -12.27 -2.44 10.69
N GLN A 116 -12.55 -1.67 9.64
CA GLN A 116 -13.82 -0.94 9.53
C GLN A 116 -15.02 -1.90 9.51
N VAL A 117 -14.91 -2.99 8.73
CA VAL A 117 -15.94 -4.04 8.65
C VAL A 117 -16.16 -4.69 10.02
N GLN A 118 -15.08 -5.07 10.71
CA GLN A 118 -15.16 -5.72 12.03
C GLN A 118 -15.80 -4.81 13.08
N ILE A 119 -15.40 -3.53 13.12
CA ILE A 119 -15.97 -2.55 14.06
C ILE A 119 -17.46 -2.35 13.76
N THR A 120 -17.84 -2.16 12.49
CA THR A 120 -19.23 -1.94 12.10
C THR A 120 -20.10 -3.16 12.41
N ALA A 121 -19.64 -4.36 12.07
CA ALA A 121 -20.35 -5.60 12.36
C ALA A 121 -20.51 -5.83 13.88
N GLY A 122 -19.44 -5.65 14.64
CA GLY A 122 -19.48 -5.77 16.10
C GLY A 122 -20.42 -4.76 16.73
N PHE A 123 -20.41 -3.50 16.28
CA PHE A 123 -21.34 -2.47 16.75
C PHE A 123 -22.80 -2.84 16.48
N LEU A 124 -23.13 -3.34 15.29
CA LEU A 124 -24.50 -3.74 14.94
C LEU A 124 -24.98 -4.94 15.79
N VAL A 125 -24.11 -5.89 16.09
CA VAL A 125 -24.43 -7.02 16.96
C VAL A 125 -24.74 -6.54 18.37
N VAL A 126 -23.87 -5.70 18.96
CA VAL A 126 -24.06 -5.15 20.31
C VAL A 126 -25.33 -4.30 20.36
N LEU A 127 -25.57 -3.46 19.35
CA LEU A 127 -26.77 -2.64 19.24
C LEU A 127 -28.03 -3.52 19.18
N GLY A 128 -28.05 -4.58 18.38
CA GLY A 128 -29.17 -5.49 18.26
C GLY A 128 -29.48 -6.19 19.58
N VAL A 129 -28.47 -6.61 20.34
CA VAL A 129 -28.65 -7.21 21.69
C VAL A 129 -29.18 -6.18 22.68
N ALA A 130 -28.63 -4.96 22.68
CA ALA A 130 -29.09 -3.89 23.57
C ALA A 130 -30.55 -3.51 23.29
N LEU A 131 -30.92 -3.35 22.02
CA LEU A 131 -32.31 -3.09 21.65
C LEU A 131 -33.25 -4.24 22.00
N ALA A 132 -32.80 -5.49 21.88
CA ALA A 132 -33.58 -6.65 22.31
C ALA A 132 -33.87 -6.66 23.78
N TYR A 133 -32.92 -6.23 24.61
CA TYR A 133 -33.03 -6.18 26.05
C TYR A 133 -33.91 -5.00 26.54
N PHE A 134 -33.70 -3.79 25.98
CA PHE A 134 -34.34 -2.56 26.47
C PHE A 134 -35.65 -2.21 25.77
N VAL A 135 -35.87 -2.67 24.52
CA VAL A 135 -36.99 -2.24 23.68
C VAL A 135 -37.93 -3.42 23.39
N HIS A 136 -37.47 -4.40 22.61
CA HIS A 136 -38.31 -5.54 22.24
C HIS A 136 -37.46 -6.73 21.75
N PRO A 137 -37.82 -7.98 22.16
CA PRO A 137 -37.03 -9.19 21.82
C PRO A 137 -36.79 -9.44 20.33
N TYR A 138 -37.64 -8.93 19.45
CA TYR A 138 -37.47 -9.10 17.99
C TYR A 138 -36.19 -8.49 17.46
N PHE A 139 -35.56 -7.55 18.17
CA PHE A 139 -34.29 -6.96 17.74
C PHE A 139 -33.09 -7.92 17.81
N VAL A 140 -33.24 -9.10 18.46
CA VAL A 140 -32.27 -10.20 18.34
C VAL A 140 -32.08 -10.62 16.88
N GLY A 141 -33.12 -10.50 16.04
CA GLY A 141 -33.05 -10.78 14.61
C GLY A 141 -31.97 -9.97 13.86
N LEU A 142 -31.70 -8.73 14.31
CA LEU A 142 -30.64 -7.91 13.75
C LEU A 142 -29.26 -8.54 14.01
N SER A 143 -28.99 -8.97 15.23
CA SER A 143 -27.72 -9.64 15.58
C SER A 143 -27.56 -10.97 14.84
N ALA A 144 -28.64 -11.75 14.73
CA ALA A 144 -28.66 -13.01 14.00
C ALA A 144 -28.39 -12.80 12.50
N PHE A 145 -28.98 -11.78 11.88
CA PHE A 145 -28.77 -11.42 10.48
C PHE A 145 -27.31 -11.03 10.21
N VAL A 146 -26.72 -10.18 11.05
CA VAL A 146 -25.31 -9.77 10.93
C VAL A 146 -24.39 -10.99 11.12
N GLY A 147 -24.67 -11.85 12.10
CA GLY A 147 -23.91 -13.09 12.35
C GLY A 147 -23.94 -14.05 11.17
N ALA A 148 -25.12 -14.28 10.59
CA ALA A 148 -25.29 -15.11 9.40
C ALA A 148 -24.53 -14.53 8.18
N GLY A 149 -24.57 -13.20 8.01
CA GLY A 149 -23.80 -12.50 6.96
C GLY A 149 -22.29 -12.66 7.12
N LEU A 150 -21.79 -12.63 8.36
CA LEU A 150 -20.36 -12.87 8.62
C LEU A 150 -19.96 -14.32 8.35
N MET A 151 -20.79 -15.30 8.71
CA MET A 151 -20.57 -16.71 8.37
C MET A 151 -20.53 -16.93 6.86
N PHE A 152 -21.49 -16.36 6.14
CA PHE A 152 -21.53 -16.41 4.69
C PHE A 152 -20.28 -15.80 4.05
N ALA A 153 -19.85 -14.62 4.52
CA ALA A 153 -18.66 -13.95 4.06
C ALA A 153 -17.38 -14.77 4.31
N GLY A 154 -17.30 -15.44 5.47
CA GLY A 154 -16.18 -16.35 5.79
C GLY A 154 -16.11 -17.57 4.87
N TRP A 155 -17.26 -18.10 4.45
CA TRP A 155 -17.30 -19.26 3.57
C TRP A 155 -17.05 -18.92 2.09
N THR A 156 -17.65 -17.84 1.61
CA THR A 156 -17.58 -17.45 0.19
C THR A 156 -16.38 -16.57 -0.16
N GLY A 157 -15.71 -16.00 0.85
CA GLY A 157 -14.67 -14.98 0.66
C GLY A 157 -15.22 -13.62 0.18
N MET A 158 -16.54 -13.51 -0.02
CA MET A 158 -17.20 -12.27 -0.45
C MET A 158 -17.99 -11.65 0.70
N CYS A 159 -17.58 -10.46 1.14
CA CYS A 159 -18.28 -9.72 2.18
C CYS A 159 -19.07 -8.55 1.54
N PRO A 160 -20.42 -8.61 1.50
CA PRO A 160 -21.25 -7.52 0.95
C PRO A 160 -21.02 -6.20 1.68
N MET A 161 -20.80 -6.24 3.00
CA MET A 161 -20.51 -5.08 3.84
C MET A 161 -19.17 -4.44 3.48
N ALA A 162 -18.13 -5.24 3.18
CA ALA A 162 -16.84 -4.72 2.72
C ALA A 162 -16.99 -3.98 1.40
N SER A 163 -17.77 -4.52 0.45
CA SER A 163 -18.07 -3.88 -0.83
C SER A 163 -18.83 -2.56 -0.67
N PHE A 164 -19.72 -2.47 0.31
CA PHE A 164 -20.45 -1.25 0.63
C PHE A 164 -19.55 -0.19 1.26
N ILE A 165 -18.75 -0.58 2.27
CA ILE A 165 -17.81 0.33 2.96
C ILE A 165 -16.71 0.81 2.02
N ALA A 166 -16.24 -0.02 1.08
CA ALA A 166 -15.25 0.36 0.07
C ALA A 166 -15.75 1.50 -0.85
N LYS A 167 -17.05 1.60 -1.09
CA LYS A 167 -17.67 2.66 -1.92
C LYS A 167 -17.84 4.00 -1.19
N MET A 168 -17.64 4.04 0.12
CA MET A 168 -17.78 5.26 0.91
C MET A 168 -16.74 6.31 0.54
N PRO A 169 -17.08 7.63 0.60
CA PRO A 169 -16.22 8.70 0.10
C PRO A 169 -14.84 8.76 0.81
N TRP A 170 -14.74 8.33 2.06
CA TRP A 170 -13.46 8.28 2.81
C TRP A 170 -12.57 7.09 2.44
N ASN A 171 -13.11 6.06 1.77
CA ASN A 171 -12.37 4.93 1.25
C ASN A 171 -12.04 5.05 -0.25
N ARG A 172 -12.57 6.09 -0.93
CA ARG A 172 -12.20 6.38 -2.32
C ARG A 172 -10.80 6.94 -2.34
N CYS A 173 -9.90 6.29 -3.06
CA CYS A 173 -8.61 6.86 -3.39
C CYS A 173 -8.86 8.07 -4.30
N GLY A 174 -8.40 9.26 -3.92
CA GLY A 174 -8.40 10.43 -4.80
C GLY A 174 -7.59 10.09 -6.06
N ASP A 175 -8.15 10.46 -7.21
CA ASP A 175 -7.63 10.24 -8.56
C ASP A 175 -7.59 8.79 -9.06
N GLY A 176 -8.75 8.34 -9.56
CA GLY A 176 -8.87 7.45 -10.73
C GLY A 176 -8.43 5.99 -10.64
N THR A 177 -7.87 5.54 -9.52
CA THR A 177 -7.47 4.15 -9.35
C THR A 177 -8.27 3.48 -8.24
N SER A 178 -9.06 2.46 -8.62
CA SER A 178 -9.77 1.60 -7.69
C SER A 178 -8.77 0.95 -6.72
N CYS A 179 -8.94 1.20 -5.42
CA CYS A 179 -8.31 0.37 -4.39
C CYS A 179 -9.00 -1.00 -4.40
N SER A 180 -8.58 -1.89 -5.27
CA SER A 180 -8.93 -3.31 -5.14
C SER A 180 -8.11 -3.89 -3.99
N ALA A 181 -8.84 -4.51 -3.05
CA ALA A 181 -8.31 -5.27 -1.93
C ALA A 181 -7.53 -6.49 -2.41
#